data_33f60aebb62d74caf60b1aa62cf8928a
#
_entry.id   33f60aebb62d74caf60b1aa62cf8928a
#
_cell.length_a   1.000
_cell.length_b   1.000
_cell.length_c   1.000
_cell.angle_alpha   90.00
_cell.angle_beta   90.00
_cell.angle_gamma   90.00
#
_symmetry.space_group_name_H-M   'P 1'
#
loop_
_entity.id
_entity.type
_entity.pdbx_description
1 polymer ?
#
loop_
_entity_poly.entity_id
_entity_poly.type
_entity_poly.pdbx_seq_one_letter_code
_entity_poly.pdbx_strand_id
1 'polypeptide(L)'
;MCIQKRQLKSGKEVVSMMYEKEVKEKVTAILPQVVTWRRHFHEYPELSGKEVKTSAYIQDVFKNLGIPYETGFFQNAVLGIIKGSHPGKTVALRADMDALPVTELTGLPFASKNEGVMHACGHDGHMSILLGAAAVLNEMKDQIHGTVKIVFQPAEEEAAIGGGRHIAASGKLDDVSEIYGLHVWPELPTGQVGLKPGALMAASDRFYVHIKGKSTHAAQPHNGTDALVAAAHFIIDVQSLISREMNPMDNVVCTIGLMNAGTRYNVGVEDAYLEGTCRTYRPELRDKMEARLGEILKGLDVMFHTHSELNYVRGHSATINTPEKIDFLKKVGKAYLGEEHITEPEFPSMCAEDFSSYLEKFPGAFFWLGTGDGNTPALHNASFAINESILPLGITLEAAAALEALSR
;
A
#
# COMPACT_ATOMS: atom_id res chain seq x y z
N MET A 1 65.05 -14.55 12.92
CA MET A 1 63.79 -14.46 13.63
C MET A 1 62.70 -14.01 12.65
N CYS A 2 62.02 -14.99 12.09
CA CYS A 2 61.11 -14.82 10.94
C CYS A 2 59.69 -14.63 11.47
N ILE A 3 59.10 -13.43 11.28
CA ILE A 3 57.71 -13.17 11.68
C ILE A 3 56.81 -13.50 10.48
N GLN A 4 56.14 -14.63 10.53
CA GLN A 4 55.06 -14.99 9.58
C GLN A 4 53.88 -14.06 9.78
N LYS A 5 53.59 -13.24 8.74
CA LYS A 5 52.31 -12.52 8.61
C LYS A 5 51.20 -13.56 8.33
N ARG A 6 50.33 -13.80 9.27
CA ARG A 6 49.04 -14.45 9.06
C ARG A 6 48.14 -13.51 8.24
N GLN A 7 47.89 -13.87 7.00
CA GLN A 7 46.77 -13.29 6.23
C GLN A 7 45.45 -13.77 6.85
N LEU A 8 44.72 -12.85 7.47
CA LEU A 8 43.31 -13.03 7.79
C LEU A 8 42.53 -13.03 6.48
N LYS A 9 42.11 -14.17 5.98
CA LYS A 9 41.05 -14.30 5.00
C LYS A 9 39.75 -13.84 5.66
N SER A 10 39.16 -12.75 5.20
CA SER A 10 37.80 -12.35 5.53
C SER A 10 36.84 -13.38 4.94
N GLY A 11 36.51 -14.42 5.69
CA GLY A 11 35.43 -15.33 5.38
C GLY A 11 34.11 -14.59 5.60
N LYS A 12 33.45 -14.14 4.53
CA LYS A 12 32.01 -13.91 4.58
C LYS A 12 31.38 -15.28 4.86
N GLU A 13 30.89 -15.50 6.11
CA GLU A 13 30.01 -16.63 6.39
C GLU A 13 28.75 -16.43 5.52
N VAL A 14 28.62 -17.23 4.47
CA VAL A 14 27.37 -17.38 3.75
C VAL A 14 26.48 -18.17 4.69
N VAL A 15 25.57 -17.49 5.36
CA VAL A 15 24.50 -18.13 6.14
C VAL A 15 23.59 -18.81 5.13
N SER A 16 23.83 -20.08 4.83
CA SER A 16 22.92 -20.91 4.04
C SER A 16 21.65 -21.08 4.87
N MET A 17 20.53 -20.57 4.35
CA MET A 17 19.20 -20.81 4.92
C MET A 17 18.72 -22.21 4.56
N MET A 18 17.89 -22.79 5.43
CA MET A 18 17.57 -24.22 5.39
C MET A 18 16.88 -24.66 4.09
N TYR A 19 16.09 -23.81 3.48
CA TYR A 19 15.19 -24.14 2.36
C TYR A 19 15.57 -23.50 1.01
N GLU A 20 16.69 -22.79 0.92
CA GLU A 20 17.03 -21.94 -0.26
C GLU A 20 16.96 -22.71 -1.58
N LYS A 21 17.62 -23.87 -1.66
CA LYS A 21 17.67 -24.65 -2.90
C LYS A 21 16.29 -25.16 -3.30
N GLU A 22 15.55 -25.71 -2.35
CA GLU A 22 14.23 -26.30 -2.62
C GLU A 22 13.21 -25.25 -3.04
N VAL A 23 13.19 -24.08 -2.38
CA VAL A 23 12.33 -22.96 -2.76
C VAL A 23 12.63 -22.51 -4.19
N LYS A 24 13.90 -22.32 -4.56
CA LYS A 24 14.28 -21.91 -5.93
C LYS A 24 13.86 -22.94 -6.99
N GLU A 25 14.01 -24.22 -6.71
CA GLU A 25 13.57 -25.30 -7.62
C GLU A 25 12.05 -25.27 -7.81
N LYS A 26 11.28 -25.14 -6.73
CA LYS A 26 9.81 -25.09 -6.79
C LYS A 26 9.29 -23.82 -7.46
N VAL A 27 9.91 -22.67 -7.17
CA VAL A 27 9.57 -21.38 -7.84
C VAL A 27 9.81 -21.52 -9.36
N THR A 28 10.92 -22.09 -9.76
CA THR A 28 11.22 -22.32 -11.19
C THR A 28 10.15 -23.21 -11.84
N ALA A 29 9.71 -24.26 -11.16
CA ALA A 29 8.72 -25.19 -11.67
C ALA A 29 7.33 -24.55 -11.83
N ILE A 30 6.89 -23.73 -10.87
CA ILE A 30 5.55 -23.10 -10.89
C ILE A 30 5.47 -21.84 -11.76
N LEU A 31 6.59 -21.21 -12.10
CA LEU A 31 6.64 -19.90 -12.76
C LEU A 31 5.80 -19.81 -14.04
N PRO A 32 5.80 -20.80 -14.97
CA PRO A 32 4.94 -20.72 -16.17
C PRO A 32 3.45 -20.61 -15.83
N GLN A 33 3.03 -21.27 -14.77
CA GLN A 33 1.65 -21.22 -14.30
C GLN A 33 1.34 -19.85 -13.64
N VAL A 34 2.27 -19.29 -12.88
CA VAL A 34 2.12 -17.96 -12.28
C VAL A 34 1.98 -16.88 -13.36
N VAL A 35 2.76 -16.93 -14.42
CA VAL A 35 2.61 -16.04 -15.59
C VAL A 35 1.21 -16.18 -16.20
N THR A 36 0.67 -17.40 -16.30
CA THR A 36 -0.68 -17.63 -16.79
C THR A 36 -1.73 -17.01 -15.88
N TRP A 37 -1.62 -17.14 -14.56
CA TRP A 37 -2.50 -16.52 -13.59
C TRP A 37 -2.44 -15.00 -13.68
N ARG A 38 -1.23 -14.41 -13.72
CA ARG A 38 -1.03 -12.96 -13.85
C ARG A 38 -1.73 -12.40 -15.08
N ARG A 39 -1.54 -13.02 -16.23
CA ARG A 39 -2.16 -12.55 -17.48
C ARG A 39 -3.67 -12.71 -17.46
N HIS A 40 -4.21 -13.72 -16.81
CA HIS A 40 -5.65 -13.87 -16.61
C HIS A 40 -6.22 -12.74 -15.75
N PHE A 41 -5.60 -12.42 -14.61
CA PHE A 41 -6.05 -11.30 -13.79
C PHE A 41 -5.97 -9.98 -14.55
N HIS A 42 -4.91 -9.77 -15.31
CA HIS A 42 -4.74 -8.56 -16.11
C HIS A 42 -5.80 -8.42 -17.22
N GLU A 43 -6.19 -9.53 -17.85
CA GLU A 43 -7.23 -9.55 -18.89
C GLU A 43 -8.65 -9.31 -18.34
N TYR A 44 -8.91 -9.64 -17.06
CA TYR A 44 -10.25 -9.59 -16.47
C TYR A 44 -10.27 -8.82 -15.15
N PRO A 45 -9.79 -7.56 -15.12
CA PRO A 45 -9.73 -6.75 -13.92
C PRO A 45 -11.12 -6.35 -13.44
N GLU A 46 -11.30 -6.27 -12.12
CA GLU A 46 -12.56 -5.83 -11.51
C GLU A 46 -12.29 -4.69 -10.51
N LEU A 47 -13.19 -3.71 -10.46
CA LEU A 47 -13.07 -2.55 -9.57
C LEU A 47 -13.25 -2.92 -8.10
N SER A 48 -12.75 -2.06 -7.20
CA SER A 48 -12.90 -2.16 -5.75
C SER A 48 -14.33 -2.51 -5.32
N GLY A 49 -14.47 -3.57 -4.52
CA GLY A 49 -15.75 -4.10 -4.02
C GLY A 49 -16.54 -4.91 -5.06
N LYS A 50 -16.04 -5.09 -6.28
CA LYS A 50 -16.68 -5.83 -7.37
C LYS A 50 -15.86 -7.03 -7.87
N GLU A 51 -14.85 -7.47 -7.15
CA GLU A 51 -13.85 -8.50 -7.49
C GLU A 51 -14.44 -9.93 -7.41
N VAL A 52 -15.68 -10.12 -7.90
CA VAL A 52 -16.43 -11.38 -7.76
C VAL A 52 -15.78 -12.51 -8.56
N LYS A 53 -15.43 -12.25 -9.83
CA LYS A 53 -14.79 -13.25 -10.71
C LYS A 53 -13.33 -13.47 -10.31
N THR A 54 -12.64 -12.42 -9.91
CA THR A 54 -11.28 -12.47 -9.37
C THR A 54 -11.22 -13.38 -8.14
N SER A 55 -12.12 -13.18 -7.18
CA SER A 55 -12.29 -14.03 -5.99
C SER A 55 -12.59 -15.49 -6.36
N ALA A 56 -13.53 -15.71 -7.30
CA ALA A 56 -13.88 -17.05 -7.76
C ALA A 56 -12.69 -17.77 -8.41
N TYR A 57 -11.91 -17.06 -9.23
CA TYR A 57 -10.72 -17.61 -9.86
C TYR A 57 -9.64 -18.02 -8.84
N ILE A 58 -9.39 -17.19 -7.83
CA ILE A 58 -8.48 -17.52 -6.72
C ILE A 58 -8.95 -18.77 -5.97
N GLN A 59 -10.25 -18.88 -5.70
CA GLN A 59 -10.83 -20.07 -5.06
C GLN A 59 -10.64 -21.32 -5.92
N ASP A 60 -10.79 -21.23 -7.24
CA ASP A 60 -10.56 -22.34 -8.15
C ASP A 60 -9.08 -22.74 -8.21
N VAL A 61 -8.15 -21.78 -8.19
CA VAL A 61 -6.71 -22.07 -8.06
C VAL A 61 -6.44 -22.80 -6.74
N PHE A 62 -6.98 -22.36 -5.62
CA PHE A 62 -6.82 -23.03 -4.33
C PHE A 62 -7.39 -24.45 -4.31
N LYS A 63 -8.56 -24.68 -4.92
CA LYS A 63 -9.12 -26.05 -5.10
C LYS A 63 -8.16 -26.94 -5.88
N ASN A 64 -7.61 -26.44 -6.99
CA ASN A 64 -6.70 -27.20 -7.84
C ASN A 64 -5.38 -27.51 -7.14
N LEU A 65 -4.90 -26.60 -6.28
CA LEU A 65 -3.70 -26.81 -5.44
C LEU A 65 -3.97 -27.63 -4.19
N GLY A 66 -5.25 -27.94 -3.88
CA GLY A 66 -5.62 -28.64 -2.63
C GLY A 66 -5.40 -27.81 -1.38
N ILE A 67 -5.44 -26.47 -1.48
CA ILE A 67 -5.31 -25.54 -0.35
C ILE A 67 -6.70 -25.25 0.22
N PRO A 68 -6.98 -25.58 1.50
CA PRO A 68 -8.19 -25.16 2.18
C PRO A 68 -8.32 -23.64 2.23
N TYR A 69 -9.53 -23.11 2.07
CA TYR A 69 -9.77 -21.68 2.12
C TYR A 69 -11.11 -21.34 2.74
N GLU A 70 -11.26 -20.09 3.20
CA GLU A 70 -12.47 -19.50 3.74
C GLU A 70 -12.84 -18.23 2.96
N THR A 71 -14.13 -17.97 2.86
CA THR A 71 -14.73 -16.77 2.25
C THR A 71 -15.89 -16.26 3.13
N GLY A 72 -16.53 -15.15 2.74
CA GLY A 72 -17.72 -14.63 3.41
C GLY A 72 -17.47 -13.91 4.73
N PHE A 73 -16.22 -13.65 5.09
CA PHE A 73 -15.86 -12.85 6.27
C PHE A 73 -15.73 -11.35 5.96
N PHE A 74 -15.48 -11.00 4.71
CA PHE A 74 -15.54 -9.63 4.19
C PHE A 74 -15.65 -9.66 2.67
N GLN A 75 -16.76 -9.15 2.10
CA GLN A 75 -16.99 -9.04 0.64
C GLN A 75 -16.41 -10.22 -0.17
N ASN A 76 -15.52 -9.92 -1.13
CA ASN A 76 -14.89 -10.90 -2.04
C ASN A 76 -13.56 -11.45 -1.51
N ALA A 77 -13.21 -11.19 -0.25
CA ALA A 77 -11.96 -11.66 0.34
C ALA A 77 -11.87 -13.21 0.37
N VAL A 78 -10.66 -13.71 0.13
CA VAL A 78 -10.35 -15.14 0.19
C VAL A 78 -9.18 -15.36 1.15
N LEU A 79 -9.34 -16.28 2.10
CA LEU A 79 -8.33 -16.66 3.07
C LEU A 79 -7.91 -18.12 2.86
N GLY A 80 -6.75 -18.33 2.23
CA GLY A 80 -6.13 -19.66 2.14
C GLY A 80 -5.46 -20.05 3.47
N ILE A 81 -5.47 -21.36 3.79
CA ILE A 81 -4.90 -21.88 5.03
C ILE A 81 -3.99 -23.06 4.72
N ILE A 82 -2.68 -22.84 4.87
CA ILE A 82 -1.67 -23.90 4.71
C ILE A 82 -1.21 -24.32 6.11
N LYS A 83 -1.74 -25.44 6.57
CA LYS A 83 -1.37 -26.01 7.86
C LYS A 83 -0.18 -26.94 7.70
N GLY A 84 0.91 -26.63 8.37
CA GLY A 84 2.11 -27.45 8.41
C GLY A 84 1.92 -28.74 9.21
N SER A 85 2.83 -29.69 9.04
CA SER A 85 2.82 -30.98 9.72
C SER A 85 3.26 -30.89 11.20
N HIS A 86 3.84 -29.78 11.61
CA HIS A 86 4.32 -29.54 12.97
C HIS A 86 3.59 -28.37 13.63
N PRO A 87 3.34 -28.42 14.95
CA PRO A 87 2.75 -27.28 15.67
C PRO A 87 3.71 -26.07 15.67
N GLY A 88 3.15 -24.88 15.66
CA GLY A 88 3.95 -23.65 15.66
C GLY A 88 3.08 -22.40 15.59
N LYS A 89 3.69 -21.27 15.23
CA LYS A 89 3.06 -19.97 15.08
C LYS A 89 2.18 -19.90 13.82
N THR A 90 1.44 -18.83 13.69
CA THR A 90 0.74 -18.48 12.45
C THR A 90 1.40 -17.24 11.83
N VAL A 91 1.73 -17.30 10.55
CA VAL A 91 2.24 -16.18 9.73
C VAL A 91 1.22 -15.88 8.64
N ALA A 92 1.03 -14.61 8.30
CA ALA A 92 0.17 -14.22 7.19
C ALA A 92 0.99 -13.57 6.05
N LEU A 93 0.54 -13.84 4.81
CA LEU A 93 0.97 -13.14 3.60
C LEU A 93 -0.26 -12.50 2.95
N ARG A 94 -0.14 -11.29 2.41
CA ARG A 94 -1.28 -10.55 1.83
C ARG A 94 -0.98 -10.04 0.43
N ALA A 95 -1.97 -10.15 -0.44
CA ALA A 95 -2.07 -9.39 -1.69
C ALA A 95 -3.45 -8.72 -1.81
N ASP A 96 -3.46 -7.53 -2.39
CA ASP A 96 -4.66 -6.84 -2.86
C ASP A 96 -5.18 -7.43 -4.19
N MET A 97 -6.45 -7.13 -4.55
CA MET A 97 -7.12 -7.80 -5.67
C MET A 97 -7.76 -6.85 -6.68
N ASP A 98 -8.03 -5.63 -6.28
CA ASP A 98 -8.86 -4.70 -7.05
C ASP A 98 -8.08 -3.99 -8.17
N ALA A 99 -8.84 -3.47 -9.14
CA ALA A 99 -8.35 -2.70 -10.26
C ALA A 99 -8.95 -1.29 -10.26
N LEU A 100 -8.45 -0.44 -11.15
CA LEU A 100 -8.77 0.98 -11.25
C LEU A 100 -9.67 1.29 -12.45
N PRO A 101 -10.48 2.38 -12.39
CA PRO A 101 -11.29 2.86 -13.50
C PRO A 101 -10.42 3.60 -14.52
N VAL A 102 -9.51 2.89 -15.17
CA VAL A 102 -8.54 3.39 -16.15
C VAL A 102 -8.72 2.60 -17.45
N THR A 103 -8.81 3.30 -18.59
CA THR A 103 -8.78 2.66 -19.91
C THR A 103 -7.35 2.32 -20.28
N GLU A 104 -7.07 1.04 -20.46
CA GLU A 104 -5.73 0.55 -20.74
C GLU A 104 -5.22 0.95 -22.13
N LEU A 105 -3.95 1.37 -22.19
CA LEU A 105 -3.25 1.78 -23.42
C LEU A 105 -1.89 1.05 -23.58
N THR A 106 -1.67 -0.07 -22.91
CA THR A 106 -0.38 -0.81 -22.94
C THR A 106 -0.11 -1.49 -24.28
N GLY A 107 -1.16 -1.87 -25.02
CA GLY A 107 -1.04 -2.67 -26.25
C GLY A 107 -0.57 -4.11 -26.03
N LEU A 108 -0.61 -4.62 -24.81
CA LEU A 108 -0.22 -5.98 -24.48
C LEU A 108 -1.18 -7.01 -25.12
N PRO A 109 -0.72 -8.21 -25.50
CA PRO A 109 -1.58 -9.25 -26.06
C PRO A 109 -2.62 -9.80 -25.08
N PHE A 110 -2.44 -9.52 -23.78
CA PHE A 110 -3.35 -9.83 -22.68
C PHE A 110 -3.88 -8.55 -21.99
N ALA A 111 -4.00 -7.46 -22.74
CA ALA A 111 -4.61 -6.23 -22.24
C ALA A 111 -6.04 -6.49 -21.74
N SER A 112 -6.51 -5.62 -20.85
CA SER A 112 -7.85 -5.70 -20.25
C SER A 112 -8.96 -5.87 -21.29
N LYS A 113 -9.84 -6.83 -21.04
CA LYS A 113 -11.08 -7.06 -21.81
C LYS A 113 -12.29 -6.36 -21.16
N ASN A 114 -12.11 -5.73 -20.02
CA ASN A 114 -13.12 -4.94 -19.34
C ASN A 114 -12.90 -3.46 -19.65
N GLU A 115 -13.70 -2.91 -20.58
CA GLU A 115 -13.57 -1.52 -21.02
C GLU A 115 -13.58 -0.54 -19.82
N GLY A 116 -12.61 0.36 -19.78
CA GLY A 116 -12.49 1.37 -18.73
C GLY A 116 -11.96 0.84 -17.38
N VAL A 117 -11.48 -0.42 -17.31
CA VAL A 117 -10.94 -1.00 -16.09
C VAL A 117 -9.57 -1.61 -16.37
N MET A 118 -8.58 -1.37 -15.51
CA MET A 118 -7.21 -1.85 -15.68
C MET A 118 -6.53 -2.10 -14.33
N HIS A 119 -5.69 -3.12 -14.23
CA HIS A 119 -4.73 -3.28 -13.12
C HIS A 119 -3.55 -2.29 -13.26
N ALA A 120 -3.86 -0.99 -13.15
CA ALA A 120 -2.86 0.08 -13.29
C ALA A 120 -1.99 0.29 -12.03
N CYS A 121 -2.24 -0.47 -10.96
CA CYS A 121 -1.41 -0.50 -9.74
C CYS A 121 -0.59 -1.79 -9.59
N GLY A 122 -0.80 -2.78 -10.47
CA GLY A 122 -0.02 -4.02 -10.47
C GLY A 122 -0.52 -5.12 -9.55
N HIS A 123 -1.75 -5.01 -9.04
CA HIS A 123 -2.35 -6.00 -8.14
C HIS A 123 -2.50 -7.39 -8.79
N ASP A 124 -2.60 -7.47 -10.13
CA ASP A 124 -2.49 -8.72 -10.90
C ASP A 124 -1.15 -9.44 -10.67
N GLY A 125 -0.06 -8.68 -10.53
CA GLY A 125 1.25 -9.18 -10.14
C GLY A 125 1.29 -9.64 -8.68
N HIS A 126 0.72 -8.85 -7.75
CA HIS A 126 0.69 -9.17 -6.32
C HIS A 126 -0.08 -10.47 -6.08
N MET A 127 -1.30 -10.61 -6.64
CA MET A 127 -2.09 -11.84 -6.54
C MET A 127 -1.34 -13.06 -7.08
N SER A 128 -0.68 -12.90 -8.22
CA SER A 128 0.03 -14.00 -8.88
C SER A 128 1.27 -14.43 -8.11
N ILE A 129 2.01 -13.47 -7.55
CA ILE A 129 3.15 -13.74 -6.66
C ILE A 129 2.67 -14.51 -5.44
N LEU A 130 1.60 -14.05 -4.79
CA LEU A 130 1.08 -14.69 -3.59
C LEU A 130 0.51 -16.09 -3.87
N LEU A 131 -0.16 -16.31 -5.02
CA LEU A 131 -0.56 -17.67 -5.46
C LEU A 131 0.65 -18.57 -5.70
N GLY A 132 1.71 -18.05 -6.31
CA GLY A 132 2.97 -18.75 -6.50
C GLY A 132 3.61 -19.14 -5.17
N ALA A 133 3.69 -18.21 -4.22
CA ALA A 133 4.19 -18.47 -2.88
C ALA A 133 3.33 -19.52 -2.14
N ALA A 134 2.00 -19.44 -2.27
CA ALA A 134 1.09 -20.42 -1.68
C ALA A 134 1.28 -21.82 -2.26
N ALA A 135 1.50 -21.95 -3.58
CA ALA A 135 1.78 -23.22 -4.21
C ALA A 135 3.09 -23.83 -3.70
N VAL A 136 4.17 -23.04 -3.63
CA VAL A 136 5.47 -23.48 -3.10
C VAL A 136 5.33 -23.93 -1.65
N LEU A 137 4.68 -23.12 -0.80
CA LEU A 137 4.47 -23.42 0.62
C LEU A 137 3.62 -24.68 0.82
N ASN A 138 2.57 -24.88 0.00
CA ASN A 138 1.73 -26.06 0.09
C ASN A 138 2.48 -27.36 -0.29
N GLU A 139 3.38 -27.30 -1.26
CA GLU A 139 4.27 -28.43 -1.57
C GLU A 139 5.30 -28.71 -0.49
N MET A 140 5.65 -27.69 0.32
CA MET A 140 6.60 -27.80 1.42
C MET A 140 5.95 -27.94 2.81
N LYS A 141 4.63 -28.17 2.89
CA LYS A 141 3.86 -28.17 4.15
C LYS A 141 4.40 -29.15 5.20
N ASP A 142 5.03 -30.23 4.78
CA ASP A 142 5.62 -31.20 5.70
C ASP A 142 6.83 -30.67 6.46
N GLN A 143 7.41 -29.55 6.00
CA GLN A 143 8.53 -28.85 6.63
C GLN A 143 8.08 -27.61 7.42
N ILE A 144 6.78 -27.27 7.37
CA ILE A 144 6.23 -26.10 8.02
C ILE A 144 5.91 -26.40 9.48
N HIS A 145 6.43 -25.55 10.40
CA HIS A 145 6.13 -25.56 11.82
C HIS A 145 5.11 -24.46 12.15
N GLY A 146 3.83 -24.79 12.05
CA GLY A 146 2.72 -23.84 12.27
C GLY A 146 1.77 -23.71 11.09
N THR A 147 1.26 -22.51 10.85
CA THR A 147 0.27 -22.24 9.83
C THR A 147 0.67 -21.01 9.00
N VAL A 148 0.47 -21.07 7.68
CA VAL A 148 0.53 -19.89 6.82
C VAL A 148 -0.88 -19.53 6.37
N LYS A 149 -1.30 -18.29 6.63
CA LYS A 149 -2.54 -17.69 6.16
C LYS A 149 -2.25 -16.85 4.93
N ILE A 150 -2.97 -17.10 3.84
CA ILE A 150 -2.81 -16.46 2.55
C ILE A 150 -4.03 -15.55 2.33
N VAL A 151 -3.84 -14.24 2.43
CA VAL A 151 -4.93 -13.24 2.43
C VAL A 151 -5.00 -12.58 1.06
N PHE A 152 -6.09 -12.81 0.32
CA PHE A 152 -6.46 -12.03 -0.84
C PHE A 152 -7.48 -11.00 -0.44
N GLN A 153 -7.11 -9.73 -0.54
CA GLN A 153 -7.86 -8.61 0.00
C GLN A 153 -8.50 -7.78 -1.12
N PRO A 154 -9.83 -7.57 -1.12
CA PRO A 154 -10.52 -6.64 -2.01
C PRO A 154 -10.40 -5.18 -1.55
N ALA A 155 -10.65 -4.24 -2.46
CA ALA A 155 -10.92 -2.82 -2.21
C ALA A 155 -9.80 -2.08 -1.44
N GLU A 156 -8.54 -2.22 -1.91
CA GLU A 156 -7.42 -1.41 -1.43
C GLU A 156 -7.55 0.04 -1.93
N GLU A 157 -7.87 0.23 -3.21
CA GLU A 157 -7.93 1.52 -3.91
C GLU A 157 -9.12 2.40 -3.50
N GLU A 158 -10.13 1.83 -2.82
CA GLU A 158 -11.32 2.56 -2.38
C GLU A 158 -11.31 2.71 -0.85
N ALA A 159 -10.69 3.76 -0.35
CA ALA A 159 -10.54 4.04 1.08
C ALA A 159 -11.88 4.09 1.85
N ALA A 160 -13.00 4.40 1.18
CA ALA A 160 -14.33 4.39 1.78
C ALA A 160 -14.76 2.97 2.15
N ILE A 161 -14.37 1.96 1.36
CA ILE A 161 -14.58 0.55 1.64
C ILE A 161 -13.50 0.05 2.61
N GLY A 162 -12.20 0.23 2.27
CA GLY A 162 -11.06 -0.06 3.14
C GLY A 162 -10.94 -1.54 3.51
N GLY A 163 -10.59 -2.39 2.53
CA GLY A 163 -10.52 -3.83 2.71
C GLY A 163 -9.61 -4.27 3.86
N GLY A 164 -8.43 -3.67 3.96
CA GLY A 164 -7.42 -4.00 4.98
C GLY A 164 -7.94 -3.86 6.41
N ARG A 165 -8.59 -2.74 6.74
CA ARG A 165 -9.13 -2.50 8.10
C ARG A 165 -10.22 -3.51 8.48
N HIS A 166 -11.08 -3.89 7.54
CA HIS A 166 -12.16 -4.84 7.81
C HIS A 166 -11.62 -6.26 7.99
N ILE A 167 -10.65 -6.68 7.17
CA ILE A 167 -10.03 -8.00 7.31
C ILE A 167 -9.19 -8.07 8.59
N ALA A 168 -8.39 -7.04 8.89
CA ALA A 168 -7.63 -6.98 10.14
C ALA A 168 -8.55 -7.06 11.38
N ALA A 169 -9.76 -6.47 11.31
CA ALA A 169 -10.75 -6.51 12.40
C ALA A 169 -11.66 -7.74 12.39
N SER A 170 -11.59 -8.61 11.37
CA SER A 170 -12.54 -9.73 11.19
C SER A 170 -12.43 -10.86 12.21
N GLY A 171 -11.37 -10.90 13.01
CA GLY A 171 -11.04 -12.01 13.90
C GLY A 171 -10.36 -13.20 13.20
N LYS A 172 -10.34 -13.23 11.86
CA LYS A 172 -9.73 -14.32 11.08
C LYS A 172 -8.21 -14.39 11.19
N LEU A 173 -7.59 -13.30 11.64
CA LEU A 173 -6.14 -13.19 11.77
C LEU A 173 -5.67 -13.08 13.23
N ASP A 174 -6.54 -13.25 14.23
CA ASP A 174 -6.20 -13.01 15.65
C ASP A 174 -5.09 -13.91 16.20
N ASP A 175 -4.86 -15.05 15.58
CA ASP A 175 -3.77 -15.98 15.90
C ASP A 175 -2.48 -15.69 15.12
N VAL A 176 -2.46 -14.66 14.24
CA VAL A 176 -1.28 -14.30 13.45
C VAL A 176 -0.24 -13.62 14.33
N SER A 177 0.98 -14.12 14.29
CA SER A 177 2.13 -13.57 15.03
C SER A 177 2.89 -12.50 14.23
N GLU A 178 2.85 -12.58 12.92
CA GLU A 178 3.50 -11.64 12.00
C GLU A 178 2.91 -11.72 10.59
N ILE A 179 2.91 -10.58 9.87
CA ILE A 179 2.33 -10.45 8.55
C ILE A 179 3.30 -9.80 7.57
N TYR A 180 3.28 -10.25 6.31
CA TYR A 180 4.08 -9.69 5.22
C TYR A 180 3.23 -9.43 4.00
N GLY A 181 3.64 -8.44 3.21
CA GLY A 181 3.05 -8.11 1.91
C GLY A 181 4.04 -7.31 1.08
N LEU A 182 3.74 -7.18 -0.21
CA LEU A 182 4.57 -6.42 -1.14
C LEU A 182 3.73 -5.51 -2.03
N HIS A 183 4.39 -4.50 -2.60
CA HIS A 183 3.88 -3.73 -3.71
C HIS A 183 4.93 -3.63 -4.81
N VAL A 184 4.54 -3.77 -6.06
CA VAL A 184 5.42 -3.49 -7.20
C VAL A 184 5.69 -1.99 -7.29
N TRP A 185 6.95 -1.60 -7.60
CA TRP A 185 7.34 -0.20 -7.50
C TRP A 185 8.15 0.25 -8.74
N PRO A 186 7.56 1.06 -9.63
CA PRO A 186 8.21 1.44 -10.89
C PRO A 186 9.41 2.40 -10.72
N GLU A 187 9.50 3.15 -9.61
CA GLU A 187 10.65 4.00 -9.31
C GLU A 187 11.86 3.21 -8.79
N LEU A 188 11.67 1.93 -8.46
CA LEU A 188 12.74 1.04 -8.06
C LEU A 188 13.17 0.18 -9.27
N PRO A 189 14.48 0.04 -9.56
CA PRO A 189 14.93 -0.77 -10.69
C PRO A 189 14.41 -2.21 -10.64
N THR A 190 14.07 -2.77 -11.81
CA THR A 190 13.62 -4.15 -11.97
C THR A 190 14.56 -5.13 -11.26
N GLY A 191 14.00 -5.97 -10.41
CA GLY A 191 14.74 -6.97 -9.66
C GLY A 191 15.32 -6.50 -8.33
N GLN A 192 15.11 -5.24 -7.95
CA GLN A 192 15.45 -4.73 -6.61
C GLN A 192 14.30 -4.95 -5.63
N VAL A 193 14.61 -5.28 -4.40
CA VAL A 193 13.67 -5.38 -3.27
C VAL A 193 13.97 -4.24 -2.30
N GLY A 194 13.04 -3.31 -2.17
CA GLY A 194 13.14 -2.15 -1.28
C GLY A 194 12.66 -2.47 0.13
N LEU A 195 13.56 -2.53 1.09
CA LEU A 195 13.30 -2.88 2.49
C LEU A 195 13.66 -1.70 3.41
N LYS A 196 12.64 -0.96 3.88
CA LYS A 196 12.81 0.22 4.73
C LYS A 196 12.18 0.02 6.10
N PRO A 197 12.95 0.15 7.20
CA PRO A 197 12.40 0.13 8.56
C PRO A 197 11.61 1.42 8.85
N GLY A 198 10.59 1.31 9.70
CA GLY A 198 9.73 2.45 10.02
C GLY A 198 8.80 2.82 8.87
N ALA A 199 8.54 4.11 8.68
CA ALA A 199 7.59 4.59 7.68
C ALA A 199 8.06 4.27 6.27
N LEU A 200 7.20 3.58 5.49
CA LEU A 200 7.38 3.28 4.08
C LEU A 200 6.41 4.08 3.21
N MET A 201 5.14 4.20 3.61
CA MET A 201 4.11 4.94 2.88
C MET A 201 3.29 5.81 3.85
N ALA A 202 2.74 6.92 3.34
CA ALA A 202 2.10 7.93 4.17
C ALA A 202 0.66 7.56 4.55
N ALA A 203 0.17 8.19 5.64
CA ALA A 203 -1.26 8.28 5.90
C ALA A 203 -1.95 9.15 4.83
N SER A 204 -3.20 8.85 4.54
CA SER A 204 -4.01 9.57 3.55
C SER A 204 -5.31 10.06 4.18
N ASP A 205 -5.43 11.37 4.33
CA ASP A 205 -6.63 12.01 4.83
C ASP A 205 -7.24 12.95 3.79
N ARG A 206 -8.55 13.15 3.88
CA ARG A 206 -9.30 14.11 3.09
C ARG A 206 -9.97 15.13 4.03
N PHE A 207 -10.13 16.34 3.57
CA PHE A 207 -10.92 17.33 4.30
C PHE A 207 -11.79 18.13 3.35
N TYR A 208 -12.93 18.52 3.89
CA TYR A 208 -13.95 19.32 3.22
C TYR A 208 -14.23 20.52 4.09
N VAL A 209 -14.23 21.72 3.49
CA VAL A 209 -14.47 22.97 4.18
C VAL A 209 -15.63 23.68 3.53
N HIS A 210 -16.61 24.05 4.34
CA HIS A 210 -17.66 24.98 3.97
C HIS A 210 -17.49 26.28 4.75
N ILE A 211 -17.44 27.42 4.05
CA ILE A 211 -17.37 28.75 4.65
C ILE A 211 -18.62 29.51 4.25
N LYS A 212 -19.42 29.89 5.22
CA LYS A 212 -20.66 30.64 5.04
C LYS A 212 -20.49 32.10 5.46
N GLY A 213 -20.82 32.97 4.56
CA GLY A 213 -20.88 34.40 4.76
C GLY A 213 -22.31 34.96 4.61
N LYS A 214 -22.43 36.14 4.03
CA LYS A 214 -23.70 36.80 3.76
C LYS A 214 -23.62 37.58 2.44
N SER A 215 -24.47 37.22 1.49
CA SER A 215 -24.52 37.84 0.16
C SER A 215 -24.89 39.32 0.26
N THR A 216 -24.36 40.13 -0.67
CA THR A 216 -24.65 41.55 -0.79
C THR A 216 -24.39 42.03 -2.22
N HIS A 217 -24.84 43.23 -2.55
CA HIS A 217 -24.42 43.90 -3.76
C HIS A 217 -22.92 44.22 -3.70
N ALA A 218 -22.14 43.85 -4.73
CA ALA A 218 -20.68 44.02 -4.70
C ALA A 218 -20.19 45.47 -4.45
N ALA A 219 -21.01 46.47 -4.82
CA ALA A 219 -20.73 47.88 -4.53
C ALA A 219 -21.07 48.30 -3.09
N GLN A 220 -21.63 47.40 -2.28
CA GLN A 220 -21.99 47.64 -0.86
C GLN A 220 -21.45 46.52 0.05
N PRO A 221 -20.13 46.24 0.03
CA PRO A 221 -19.54 45.08 0.73
C PRO A 221 -19.74 45.15 2.25
N HIS A 222 -19.90 46.35 2.83
CA HIS A 222 -20.14 46.57 4.25
C HIS A 222 -21.49 46.02 4.77
N ASN A 223 -22.40 45.64 3.90
CA ASN A 223 -23.70 45.04 4.23
C ASN A 223 -23.71 43.51 4.20
N GLY A 224 -22.58 42.90 3.80
CA GLY A 224 -22.41 41.45 3.69
C GLY A 224 -21.17 40.92 4.40
N THR A 225 -20.90 39.66 4.16
CA THR A 225 -19.71 38.93 4.67
C THR A 225 -19.20 38.06 3.54
N ASP A 226 -17.97 38.27 3.10
CA ASP A 226 -17.44 37.65 1.89
C ASP A 226 -16.74 36.30 2.19
N ALA A 227 -17.40 35.20 1.87
CA ALA A 227 -16.88 33.86 2.05
C ALA A 227 -15.70 33.55 1.08
N LEU A 228 -15.64 34.19 -0.10
CA LEU A 228 -14.54 33.99 -1.06
C LEU A 228 -13.22 34.54 -0.50
N VAL A 229 -13.25 35.70 0.14
CA VAL A 229 -12.05 36.29 0.76
C VAL A 229 -11.57 35.42 1.91
N ALA A 230 -12.47 34.95 2.78
CA ALA A 230 -12.12 34.02 3.85
C ALA A 230 -11.52 32.71 3.31
N ALA A 231 -12.06 32.12 2.25
CA ALA A 231 -11.53 30.94 1.60
C ALA A 231 -10.11 31.15 1.01
N ALA A 232 -9.87 32.32 0.41
CA ALA A 232 -8.54 32.67 -0.11
C ALA A 232 -7.50 32.76 1.05
N HIS A 233 -7.87 33.34 2.18
CA HIS A 233 -7.02 33.37 3.38
C HIS A 233 -6.78 31.97 3.93
N PHE A 234 -7.80 31.12 4.00
CA PHE A 234 -7.62 29.74 4.44
C PHE A 234 -6.54 29.02 3.62
N ILE A 235 -6.56 29.14 2.28
CA ILE A 235 -5.56 28.52 1.40
C ILE A 235 -4.14 29.04 1.75
N ILE A 236 -3.97 30.35 1.97
CA ILE A 236 -2.69 30.98 2.30
C ILE A 236 -2.21 30.54 3.70
N ASP A 237 -3.11 30.55 4.68
CA ASP A 237 -2.77 30.21 6.06
C ASP A 237 -2.38 28.76 6.23
N VAL A 238 -2.98 27.84 5.44
CA VAL A 238 -2.55 26.42 5.36
C VAL A 238 -1.10 26.32 4.87
N GLN A 239 -0.65 27.15 3.91
CA GLN A 239 0.76 27.14 3.50
C GLN A 239 1.68 27.63 4.66
N SER A 240 1.21 28.60 5.46
CA SER A 240 1.93 29.06 6.64
C SER A 240 2.00 27.99 7.73
N LEU A 241 0.94 27.24 7.95
CA LEU A 241 0.93 26.08 8.84
C LEU A 241 2.05 25.08 8.46
N ILE A 242 2.13 24.68 7.19
CA ILE A 242 3.17 23.74 6.73
C ILE A 242 4.56 24.34 6.88
N SER A 243 4.78 25.58 6.43
CA SER A 243 6.12 26.15 6.34
C SER A 243 6.64 26.74 7.66
N ARG A 244 5.77 27.06 8.65
CA ARG A 244 6.15 27.74 9.89
C ARG A 244 5.88 26.96 11.17
N GLU A 245 4.98 25.97 11.14
CA GLU A 245 4.60 25.23 12.34
C GLU A 245 5.03 23.75 12.30
N MET A 246 5.29 23.18 11.11
CA MET A 246 5.84 21.84 10.99
C MET A 246 7.36 21.89 11.13
N ASN A 247 7.93 20.84 11.74
CA ASN A 247 9.37 20.68 11.77
C ASN A 247 9.86 20.48 10.31
N PRO A 248 10.86 21.24 9.82
CA PRO A 248 11.38 21.08 8.46
C PRO A 248 11.88 19.67 8.11
N MET A 249 12.18 18.85 9.12
CA MET A 249 12.57 17.44 8.95
C MET A 249 11.37 16.48 8.87
N ASP A 250 10.16 16.96 9.19
CA ASP A 250 8.93 16.16 9.07
C ASP A 250 8.33 16.33 7.67
N ASN A 251 8.04 15.23 7.02
CA ASN A 251 7.40 15.25 5.71
C ASN A 251 5.88 15.33 5.90
N VAL A 252 5.30 16.46 5.54
CA VAL A 252 3.86 16.72 5.56
C VAL A 252 3.45 17.33 4.23
N VAL A 253 2.41 16.76 3.62
CA VAL A 253 1.75 17.34 2.44
C VAL A 253 0.34 17.74 2.84
N CYS A 254 -0.05 18.97 2.48
CA CYS A 254 -1.42 19.42 2.55
C CYS A 254 -1.75 20.16 1.25
N THR A 255 -2.67 19.62 0.49
CA THR A 255 -3.06 20.19 -0.82
C THR A 255 -4.54 20.46 -0.82
N ILE A 256 -4.94 21.68 -1.22
CA ILE A 256 -6.32 22.05 -1.53
C ILE A 256 -6.44 21.95 -3.06
N GLY A 257 -7.17 20.96 -3.53
CA GLY A 257 -7.28 20.63 -4.97
C GLY A 257 -8.52 21.20 -5.64
N LEU A 258 -9.53 21.62 -4.84
CA LEU A 258 -10.77 22.16 -5.35
C LEU A 258 -11.24 23.35 -4.49
N MET A 259 -11.69 24.41 -5.15
CA MET A 259 -12.43 25.52 -4.54
C MET A 259 -13.56 25.94 -5.49
N ASN A 260 -14.77 26.02 -4.96
CA ASN A 260 -15.95 26.56 -5.62
C ASN A 260 -16.52 27.72 -4.78
N ALA A 261 -16.63 28.92 -5.36
CA ALA A 261 -17.17 30.09 -4.67
C ALA A 261 -17.75 31.10 -5.64
N GLY A 262 -18.88 31.69 -5.29
CA GLY A 262 -19.52 32.76 -6.03
C GLY A 262 -20.30 32.31 -7.27
N THR A 263 -21.14 33.20 -7.76
CA THR A 263 -22.03 32.96 -8.91
C THR A 263 -21.94 34.02 -10.02
N ARG A 264 -21.59 35.25 -9.64
CA ARG A 264 -21.54 36.39 -10.57
C ARG A 264 -20.62 37.50 -10.02
N TYR A 265 -19.96 38.23 -10.94
CA TYR A 265 -18.98 39.28 -10.63
C TYR A 265 -19.50 40.45 -9.75
N ASN A 266 -20.79 40.69 -9.71
CA ASN A 266 -21.39 41.82 -8.97
C ASN A 266 -22.23 41.41 -7.76
N VAL A 267 -22.04 40.17 -7.28
CA VAL A 267 -22.69 39.60 -6.10
C VAL A 267 -21.60 39.19 -5.09
N GLY A 268 -21.67 39.71 -3.85
CA GLY A 268 -20.81 39.27 -2.75
C GLY A 268 -21.08 37.82 -2.41
N VAL A 269 -20.01 37.06 -2.17
CA VAL A 269 -20.06 35.59 -2.05
C VAL A 269 -20.48 35.17 -0.65
N GLU A 270 -21.58 34.43 -0.56
CA GLU A 270 -22.08 33.91 0.73
C GLU A 270 -21.71 32.47 1.02
N ASP A 271 -21.20 31.73 0.03
CA ASP A 271 -20.84 30.33 0.18
C ASP A 271 -19.54 30.02 -0.57
N ALA A 272 -18.59 29.38 0.12
CA ALA A 272 -17.38 28.86 -0.46
C ALA A 272 -17.16 27.42 0.02
N TYR A 273 -16.82 26.54 -0.91
CA TYR A 273 -16.55 25.12 -0.66
C TYR A 273 -15.14 24.75 -1.14
N LEU A 274 -14.39 24.05 -0.29
CA LEU A 274 -13.03 23.59 -0.60
C LEU A 274 -12.90 22.11 -0.27
N GLU A 275 -12.08 21.41 -1.09
CA GLU A 275 -11.66 20.04 -0.81
C GLU A 275 -10.14 19.96 -0.82
N GLY A 276 -9.60 19.18 0.13
CA GLY A 276 -8.16 18.97 0.23
C GLY A 276 -7.78 17.60 0.77
N THR A 277 -6.49 17.35 0.76
CA THR A 277 -5.90 16.11 1.27
C THR A 277 -4.66 16.41 2.10
N CYS A 278 -4.45 15.58 3.14
CA CYS A 278 -3.23 15.57 3.94
C CYS A 278 -2.50 14.24 3.80
N ARG A 279 -1.15 14.29 3.84
CA ARG A 279 -0.27 13.13 3.92
C ARG A 279 0.72 13.33 5.05
N THR A 280 0.87 12.33 5.90
CA THR A 280 1.80 12.36 7.04
C THR A 280 2.33 10.96 7.31
N TYR A 281 3.53 10.87 7.94
CA TYR A 281 4.07 9.56 8.35
C TYR A 281 3.86 9.26 9.83
N ARG A 282 3.61 10.27 10.65
CA ARG A 282 3.50 10.12 12.11
C ARG A 282 2.09 10.46 12.58
N PRO A 283 1.50 9.65 13.48
CA PRO A 283 0.16 9.91 14.03
C PRO A 283 0.01 11.30 14.65
N GLU A 284 1.06 11.79 15.35
CA GLU A 284 1.03 13.10 16.03
C GLU A 284 0.93 14.25 15.02
N LEU A 285 1.53 14.11 13.84
CA LEU A 285 1.41 15.11 12.77
C LEU A 285 0.02 15.08 12.15
N ARG A 286 -0.57 13.89 12.02
CA ARG A 286 -1.95 13.70 11.54
C ARG A 286 -2.94 14.39 12.47
N ASP A 287 -2.81 14.17 13.79
CA ASP A 287 -3.62 14.82 14.82
C ASP A 287 -3.44 16.34 14.80
N LYS A 288 -2.19 16.80 14.67
CA LYS A 288 -1.87 18.23 14.59
C LYS A 288 -2.49 18.86 13.33
N MET A 289 -2.44 18.22 12.17
CA MET A 289 -3.04 18.75 10.94
C MET A 289 -4.54 18.96 11.09
N GLU A 290 -5.28 17.98 11.57
CA GLU A 290 -6.72 18.07 11.79
C GLU A 290 -7.08 19.20 12.76
N ALA A 291 -6.39 19.26 13.90
CA ALA A 291 -6.62 20.30 14.91
C ALA A 291 -6.34 21.71 14.37
N ARG A 292 -5.19 21.88 13.70
CA ARG A 292 -4.77 23.21 13.21
C ARG A 292 -5.62 23.74 12.06
N LEU A 293 -6.07 22.87 11.14
CA LEU A 293 -7.03 23.28 10.11
C LEU A 293 -8.33 23.85 10.73
N GLY A 294 -8.85 23.18 11.76
CA GLY A 294 -10.03 23.67 12.48
C GLY A 294 -9.78 24.97 13.25
N GLU A 295 -8.59 25.17 13.83
CA GLU A 295 -8.22 26.40 14.53
C GLU A 295 -8.03 27.58 13.58
N ILE A 296 -7.43 27.37 12.40
CA ILE A 296 -7.31 28.38 11.35
C ILE A 296 -8.70 28.87 10.93
N LEU A 297 -9.64 27.96 10.67
CA LEU A 297 -11.01 28.30 10.28
C LEU A 297 -11.71 29.13 11.36
N LYS A 298 -11.57 28.75 12.65
CA LYS A 298 -12.12 29.57 13.77
C LYS A 298 -11.52 30.97 13.83
N GLY A 299 -10.22 31.12 13.55
CA GLY A 299 -9.56 32.41 13.45
C GLY A 299 -10.12 33.26 12.32
N LEU A 300 -10.32 32.66 11.15
CA LEU A 300 -10.92 33.32 9.97
C LEU A 300 -12.38 33.73 10.21
N ASP A 301 -13.15 32.90 10.92
CA ASP A 301 -14.53 33.21 11.29
C ASP A 301 -14.61 34.48 12.14
N VAL A 302 -13.68 34.66 13.07
CA VAL A 302 -13.59 35.89 13.85
C VAL A 302 -13.15 37.07 12.99
N MET A 303 -12.17 36.86 12.10
CA MET A 303 -11.61 37.95 11.28
C MET A 303 -12.61 38.43 10.22
N PHE A 304 -13.31 37.52 9.57
CA PHE A 304 -14.20 37.81 8.43
C PHE A 304 -15.69 37.80 8.77
N HIS A 305 -16.06 37.50 10.04
CA HIS A 305 -17.45 37.32 10.47
C HIS A 305 -18.20 36.24 9.68
N THR A 306 -17.47 35.17 9.27
CA THR A 306 -18.01 34.03 8.59
C THR A 306 -18.39 32.92 9.58
N HIS A 307 -18.92 31.81 9.06
CA HIS A 307 -19.14 30.58 9.81
C HIS A 307 -18.60 29.39 8.99
N SER A 308 -17.59 28.70 9.52
CA SER A 308 -16.92 27.61 8.82
C SER A 308 -17.21 26.26 9.45
N GLU A 309 -17.38 25.26 8.59
CA GLU A 309 -17.51 23.84 8.96
C GLU A 309 -16.36 23.05 8.34
N LEU A 310 -15.62 22.29 9.16
CA LEU A 310 -14.60 21.34 8.74
C LEU A 310 -15.12 19.92 8.88
N ASN A 311 -15.14 19.17 7.79
CA ASN A 311 -15.30 17.71 7.82
C ASN A 311 -13.94 17.08 7.45
N TYR A 312 -13.24 16.54 8.46
CA TYR A 312 -11.95 15.86 8.29
C TYR A 312 -12.17 14.36 8.32
N VAL A 313 -11.87 13.68 7.21
CA VAL A 313 -12.05 12.23 7.04
C VAL A 313 -10.68 11.56 7.06
N ARG A 314 -10.41 10.84 8.14
CA ARG A 314 -9.20 10.03 8.26
C ARG A 314 -9.34 8.80 7.38
N GLY A 315 -8.46 8.66 6.40
CA GLY A 315 -8.33 7.47 5.55
C GLY A 315 -7.32 6.48 6.12
N HIS A 316 -6.47 5.91 5.27
CA HIS A 316 -5.45 4.95 5.71
C HIS A 316 -4.42 5.62 6.63
N SER A 317 -3.96 4.89 7.64
CA SER A 317 -2.81 5.29 8.45
C SER A 317 -1.50 5.12 7.66
N ALA A 318 -0.40 5.62 8.20
CA ALA A 318 0.90 5.39 7.59
C ALA A 318 1.30 3.91 7.67
N THR A 319 1.87 3.38 6.59
CA THR A 319 2.43 2.03 6.56
C THR A 319 3.79 2.06 7.26
N ILE A 320 3.81 1.61 8.52
CA ILE A 320 4.99 1.68 9.40
C ILE A 320 5.50 0.25 9.64
N ASN A 321 6.59 -0.10 8.99
CA ASN A 321 7.22 -1.41 9.13
C ASN A 321 7.84 -1.62 10.51
N THR A 322 7.67 -2.81 11.08
CA THR A 322 8.38 -3.23 12.28
C THR A 322 9.87 -3.40 11.94
N PRO A 323 10.79 -2.65 12.59
CA PRO A 323 12.22 -2.68 12.23
C PRO A 323 12.83 -4.07 12.24
N GLU A 324 12.53 -4.89 13.24
CA GLU A 324 13.03 -6.25 13.38
C GLU A 324 12.55 -7.18 12.26
N LYS A 325 11.36 -6.89 11.67
CA LYS A 325 10.83 -7.66 10.52
C LYS A 325 11.52 -7.25 9.22
N ILE A 326 11.91 -6.01 9.09
CA ILE A 326 12.75 -5.55 7.97
C ILE A 326 14.15 -6.14 8.05
N ASP A 327 14.78 -6.13 9.21
CA ASP A 327 16.10 -6.76 9.40
C ASP A 327 16.06 -8.26 9.11
N PHE A 328 14.96 -8.91 9.48
CA PHE A 328 14.70 -10.29 9.12
C PHE A 328 14.57 -10.48 7.61
N LEU A 329 13.72 -9.69 6.92
CA LEU A 329 13.57 -9.78 5.47
C LEU A 329 14.86 -9.46 4.73
N LYS A 330 15.69 -8.53 5.21
CA LYS A 330 17.03 -8.26 4.64
C LYS A 330 17.93 -9.49 4.72
N LYS A 331 17.89 -10.22 5.83
CA LYS A 331 18.64 -11.48 5.99
C LYS A 331 18.16 -12.56 5.04
N VAL A 332 16.83 -12.80 5.00
CA VAL A 332 16.21 -13.78 4.12
C VAL A 332 16.45 -13.41 2.66
N GLY A 333 16.19 -12.16 2.27
CA GLY A 333 16.39 -11.69 0.91
C GLY A 333 17.84 -11.86 0.42
N LYS A 334 18.83 -11.48 1.25
CA LYS A 334 20.25 -11.69 0.90
C LYS A 334 20.62 -13.16 0.71
N ALA A 335 20.06 -14.05 1.50
CA ALA A 335 20.35 -15.47 1.40
C ALA A 335 19.67 -16.13 0.19
N TYR A 336 18.40 -15.80 -0.07
CA TYR A 336 17.62 -16.45 -1.12
C TYR A 336 17.75 -15.79 -2.50
N LEU A 337 17.90 -14.45 -2.56
CA LEU A 337 17.95 -13.71 -3.81
C LEU A 337 19.37 -13.25 -4.20
N GLY A 338 20.22 -12.99 -3.21
CA GLY A 338 21.53 -12.35 -3.37
C GLY A 338 21.53 -10.93 -2.78
N GLU A 339 22.71 -10.49 -2.31
CA GLU A 339 22.86 -9.16 -1.69
C GLU A 339 22.58 -8.02 -2.68
N GLU A 340 22.86 -8.26 -3.95
CA GLU A 340 22.65 -7.31 -5.06
C GLU A 340 21.17 -6.97 -5.31
N HIS A 341 20.25 -7.81 -4.87
CA HIS A 341 18.81 -7.58 -5.01
C HIS A 341 18.21 -6.79 -3.85
N ILE A 342 18.94 -6.58 -2.75
CA ILE A 342 18.40 -5.97 -1.54
C ILE A 342 18.88 -4.54 -1.40
N THR A 343 17.93 -3.61 -1.36
CA THR A 343 18.20 -2.19 -1.19
C THR A 343 17.34 -1.59 -0.08
N GLU A 344 17.82 -0.50 0.52
CA GLU A 344 17.02 0.33 1.39
C GLU A 344 16.67 1.62 0.67
N PRO A 345 15.38 1.89 0.36
CA PRO A 345 14.97 3.14 -0.27
C PRO A 345 15.39 4.34 0.59
N GLU A 346 15.97 5.34 -0.05
CA GLU A 346 16.42 6.56 0.64
C GLU A 346 15.23 7.27 1.30
N PHE A 347 14.12 7.44 0.55
CA PHE A 347 12.91 8.10 1.01
C PHE A 347 11.71 7.16 1.02
N PRO A 348 10.79 7.33 1.99
CA PRO A 348 9.46 6.73 1.93
C PRO A 348 8.59 7.45 0.88
N SER A 349 7.47 6.83 0.47
CA SER A 349 6.52 7.42 -0.48
C SER A 349 5.38 8.16 0.20
N MET A 350 4.93 9.27 -0.41
CA MET A 350 3.69 9.96 0.00
C MET A 350 2.40 9.28 -0.51
N CYS A 351 2.51 8.17 -1.28
CA CYS A 351 1.37 7.31 -1.55
C CYS A 351 0.89 6.64 -0.26
N ALA A 352 -0.35 6.20 -0.25
CA ALA A 352 -0.95 5.49 0.88
C ALA A 352 -1.22 4.04 0.51
N GLU A 353 -1.36 3.17 1.52
CA GLU A 353 -1.59 1.74 1.38
C GLU A 353 -2.34 1.23 2.60
N ASP A 354 -3.40 0.46 2.41
CA ASP A 354 -4.25 -0.01 3.51
C ASP A 354 -3.70 -1.24 4.25
N PHE A 355 -2.55 -1.79 3.79
CA PHE A 355 -1.74 -2.74 4.57
C PHE A 355 -1.35 -2.18 5.94
N SER A 356 -1.32 -0.85 6.07
CA SER A 356 -1.15 -0.14 7.34
C SER A 356 -2.08 -0.64 8.44
N SER A 357 -3.32 -1.01 8.09
CA SER A 357 -4.32 -1.54 9.04
C SER A 357 -3.91 -2.87 9.67
N TYR A 358 -3.15 -3.69 8.95
CA TYR A 358 -2.58 -4.91 9.50
C TYR A 358 -1.38 -4.61 10.41
N LEU A 359 -0.52 -3.64 10.01
CA LEU A 359 0.66 -3.26 10.82
C LEU A 359 0.30 -2.55 12.13
N GLU A 360 -0.89 -1.94 12.22
CA GLU A 360 -1.43 -1.43 13.48
C GLU A 360 -1.75 -2.55 14.49
N LYS A 361 -2.03 -3.76 13.99
CA LYS A 361 -2.50 -4.88 14.83
C LYS A 361 -1.42 -5.98 15.00
N PHE A 362 -0.61 -6.20 13.97
CA PHE A 362 0.36 -7.28 13.91
C PHE A 362 1.76 -6.75 13.61
N PRO A 363 2.82 -7.26 14.26
CA PRO A 363 4.17 -7.03 13.79
C PRO A 363 4.32 -7.53 12.35
N GLY A 364 4.94 -6.74 11.48
CA GLY A 364 5.04 -7.14 10.09
C GLY A 364 5.91 -6.21 9.25
N ALA A 365 5.96 -6.51 7.97
CA ALA A 365 6.65 -5.67 7.01
C ALA A 365 5.96 -5.69 5.64
N PHE A 366 5.87 -4.51 5.06
CA PHE A 366 5.50 -4.27 3.68
C PHE A 366 6.76 -3.83 2.92
N PHE A 367 6.97 -4.35 1.72
CA PHE A 367 8.17 -4.06 0.96
C PHE A 367 7.88 -3.77 -0.49
N TRP A 368 8.79 -3.06 -1.14
CA TRP A 368 8.67 -2.76 -2.56
C TRP A 368 9.44 -3.76 -3.41
N LEU A 369 8.82 -4.17 -4.51
CA LEU A 369 9.45 -5.01 -5.54
C LEU A 369 9.60 -4.19 -6.82
N GLY A 370 10.84 -3.84 -7.15
CA GLY A 370 11.17 -2.99 -8.28
C GLY A 370 10.78 -3.60 -9.62
N THR A 371 10.04 -2.82 -10.42
CA THR A 371 9.64 -3.17 -11.79
C THR A 371 10.08 -2.13 -12.83
N GLY A 372 10.86 -1.12 -12.41
CA GLY A 372 11.29 -0.01 -13.25
C GLY A 372 12.47 -0.35 -14.16
N ASP A 373 12.47 0.23 -15.36
CA ASP A 373 13.57 0.19 -16.33
C ASP A 373 14.09 1.60 -16.68
N GLY A 374 13.64 2.61 -15.94
CA GLY A 374 13.93 4.03 -16.18
C GLY A 374 12.94 4.72 -17.12
N ASN A 375 12.10 3.96 -17.84
CA ASN A 375 11.03 4.48 -18.72
C ASN A 375 9.65 3.94 -18.33
N THR A 376 9.58 3.05 -17.36
CA THR A 376 8.32 2.45 -16.90
C THR A 376 7.37 3.56 -16.44
N PRO A 377 6.14 3.64 -16.96
CA PRO A 377 5.14 4.60 -16.50
C PRO A 377 4.87 4.45 -15.01
N ALA A 378 4.49 5.55 -14.36
CA ALA A 378 4.10 5.53 -12.94
C ALA A 378 2.84 4.67 -12.72
N LEU A 379 2.63 4.25 -11.48
CA LEU A 379 1.37 3.64 -11.04
C LEU A 379 0.17 4.52 -11.43
N HIS A 380 -0.98 3.90 -11.67
CA HIS A 380 -2.24 4.52 -12.12
C HIS A 380 -2.18 5.11 -13.55
N ASN A 381 -1.08 4.92 -14.28
CA ASN A 381 -0.97 5.34 -15.67
C ASN A 381 -1.58 4.27 -16.60
N ALA A 382 -2.30 4.71 -17.62
CA ALA A 382 -2.95 3.84 -18.62
C ALA A 382 -1.98 2.92 -19.39
N SER A 383 -0.69 3.23 -19.42
CA SER A 383 0.36 2.45 -20.08
C SER A 383 1.25 1.69 -19.08
N PHE A 384 0.90 1.67 -17.78
CA PHE A 384 1.66 0.93 -16.78
C PHE A 384 1.54 -0.58 -17.00
N ALA A 385 2.66 -1.28 -16.90
CA ALA A 385 2.69 -2.73 -16.85
C ALA A 385 3.92 -3.21 -16.06
N ILE A 386 3.75 -4.24 -15.26
CA ILE A 386 4.88 -4.84 -14.54
C ILE A 386 5.77 -5.65 -15.50
N ASN A 387 7.07 -5.66 -15.20
CA ASN A 387 7.99 -6.58 -15.85
C ASN A 387 7.87 -7.97 -15.20
N GLU A 388 7.38 -8.98 -15.96
CA GLU A 388 7.13 -10.34 -15.45
C GLU A 388 8.39 -11.03 -14.88
N SER A 389 9.60 -10.54 -15.21
CA SER A 389 10.85 -11.08 -14.65
C SER A 389 11.00 -10.90 -13.13
N ILE A 390 10.17 -10.06 -12.51
CA ILE A 390 10.15 -9.87 -11.05
C ILE A 390 9.36 -10.95 -10.30
N LEU A 391 8.47 -11.67 -11.00
CA LEU A 391 7.58 -12.66 -10.36
C LEU A 391 8.35 -13.71 -9.54
N PRO A 392 9.43 -14.35 -10.07
CA PRO A 392 10.16 -15.34 -9.27
C PRO A 392 10.83 -14.75 -8.02
N LEU A 393 11.22 -13.48 -8.05
CA LEU A 393 11.81 -12.80 -6.89
C LEU A 393 10.77 -12.59 -5.78
N GLY A 394 9.59 -12.08 -6.14
CA GLY A 394 8.48 -11.89 -5.21
C GLY A 394 8.04 -13.22 -4.58
N ILE A 395 7.82 -14.26 -5.41
CA ILE A 395 7.44 -15.60 -4.95
C ILE A 395 8.49 -16.16 -3.97
N THR A 396 9.76 -16.06 -4.35
CA THR A 396 10.87 -16.57 -3.52
C THR A 396 10.90 -15.88 -2.17
N LEU A 397 10.80 -14.55 -2.14
CA LEU A 397 10.91 -13.81 -0.88
C LEU A 397 9.70 -14.04 0.04
N GLU A 398 8.47 -14.06 -0.48
CA GLU A 398 7.29 -14.35 0.33
C GLU A 398 7.29 -15.78 0.88
N ALA A 399 7.58 -16.78 0.05
CA ALA A 399 7.66 -18.16 0.50
C ALA A 399 8.78 -18.36 1.55
N ALA A 400 9.97 -17.80 1.28
CA ALA A 400 11.09 -17.86 2.19
C ALA A 400 10.81 -17.12 3.51
N ALA A 401 10.18 -15.94 3.46
CA ALA A 401 9.80 -15.20 4.66
C ALA A 401 8.88 -16.04 5.58
N ALA A 402 7.86 -16.69 5.01
CA ALA A 402 6.95 -17.53 5.78
C ALA A 402 7.68 -18.76 6.37
N LEU A 403 8.47 -19.49 5.58
CA LEU A 403 9.22 -20.67 6.05
C LEU A 403 10.21 -20.33 7.15
N GLU A 404 11.02 -19.30 6.95
CA GLU A 404 12.07 -18.90 7.92
C GLU A 404 11.47 -18.26 9.19
N ALA A 405 10.32 -17.57 9.08
CA ALA A 405 9.61 -17.06 10.24
C ALA A 405 9.04 -18.19 11.11
N LEU A 406 8.58 -19.28 10.51
CA LEU A 406 8.02 -20.44 11.21
C LEU A 406 9.07 -21.44 11.72
N SER A 407 10.31 -21.33 11.27
CA SER A 407 11.41 -22.20 11.72
C SER A 407 12.10 -21.72 13.01
N ARG A 408 11.64 -20.60 13.62
CA ARG A 408 12.27 -19.93 14.78
C ARG A 408 11.63 -20.25 16.10
#